data_7d942288d898157190f33e0637bb4093
#
_entry.id   7d942288d898157190f33e0637bb4093
#
_cell.length_a   1.000
_cell.length_b   1.000
_cell.length_c   1.000
_cell.angle_alpha   90.00
_cell.angle_beta   90.00
_cell.angle_gamma   90.00
#
_symmetry.space_group_name_H-M   'P 1'
#
loop_
_entity.id
_entity.type
_entity.pdbx_description
1 polymer ?
#
loop_
_entity_poly.entity_id
_entity_poly.type
_entity_poly.pdbx_seq_one_letter_code
_entity_poly.pdbx_strand_id
1 'polypeptide(L)'
;MKKINIIKIVFIITVILISTISPIIKSDSKKDISNVKSDLLYAYTITPYDYKDCRVNFSTTHTLNIDTQKYRGKDYYISSEMSYEASQKFKRDDHVDVFGLFYILNSHTGEYIYGGITPAQNNKVNHKLLGNLFISGESQQNLNNKIILEKDIVTFQEIDFKIRKYLMDNYKIYDATSPYVSGRIEIGTKDGKHEQIDLFDSPNEGTRSDIF
;
A
#
# COMPACT_ATOMS: atom_id res chain seq x y z
N MET A 1 -18.50 -28.36 14.51
CA MET A 1 -18.12 -26.97 14.19
C MET A 1 -16.67 -26.75 14.63
N LYS A 2 -15.70 -26.71 13.71
CA LYS A 2 -14.30 -26.34 14.04
C LYS A 2 -14.27 -24.83 14.25
N LYS A 3 -13.89 -24.38 15.44
CA LYS A 3 -13.60 -22.97 15.71
C LYS A 3 -12.40 -22.57 14.85
N ILE A 4 -12.63 -21.70 13.87
CA ILE A 4 -11.57 -21.04 13.14
C ILE A 4 -10.93 -20.08 14.14
N ASN A 5 -9.72 -20.41 14.58
CA ASN A 5 -8.92 -19.46 15.37
C ASN A 5 -8.53 -18.34 14.42
N ILE A 6 -9.20 -17.20 14.54
CA ILE A 6 -8.81 -15.96 13.90
C ILE A 6 -7.48 -15.56 14.51
N ILE A 7 -6.41 -15.80 13.79
CA ILE A 7 -5.06 -15.36 14.18
C ILE A 7 -5.07 -13.83 14.01
N LYS A 8 -5.07 -13.13 15.14
CA LYS A 8 -4.85 -11.67 15.11
C LYS A 8 -3.47 -11.42 14.53
N ILE A 9 -3.43 -10.89 13.32
CA ILE A 9 -2.19 -10.55 12.65
C ILE A 9 -1.62 -9.33 13.37
N VAL A 10 -0.49 -9.49 14.02
CA VAL A 10 0.28 -8.38 14.59
C VAL A 10 1.36 -8.02 13.59
N PHE A 11 1.28 -6.83 13.02
CA PHE A 11 2.34 -6.27 12.20
C PHE A 11 3.32 -5.50 13.09
N ILE A 12 4.60 -5.76 12.92
CA ILE A 12 5.67 -4.95 13.49
C ILE A 12 6.26 -4.13 12.37
N ILE A 13 6.18 -2.83 12.49
CA ILE A 13 6.65 -1.90 11.45
C ILE A 13 7.82 -1.10 11.99
N THR A 14 8.87 -1.02 11.20
CA THR A 14 9.99 -0.14 11.43
C THR A 14 10.13 0.82 10.26
N VAL A 15 10.13 2.10 10.53
CA VAL A 15 10.36 3.14 9.52
C VAL A 15 11.66 3.85 9.83
N ILE A 16 12.52 3.97 8.84
CA ILE A 16 13.82 4.63 8.95
C ILE A 16 13.85 5.78 7.94
N LEU A 17 14.08 7.00 8.42
CA LEU A 17 14.27 8.18 7.60
C LEU A 17 15.70 8.70 7.75
N ILE A 18 16.34 9.01 6.64
CA ILE A 18 17.71 9.52 6.60
C ILE A 18 17.71 10.93 6.00
N SER A 19 18.30 11.87 6.74
CA SER A 19 18.48 13.24 6.29
C SER A 19 19.89 13.49 5.74
N THR A 20 20.04 14.53 4.95
CA THR A 20 21.29 14.90 4.23
C THR A 20 22.44 15.40 5.11
N ILE A 21 22.41 15.27 6.41
CA ILE A 21 23.45 15.80 7.32
C ILE A 21 24.73 14.93 7.33
N SER A 22 25.01 14.13 6.32
CA SER A 22 26.27 13.41 6.20
C SER A 22 26.99 13.69 4.88
N PRO A 23 28.33 13.86 4.89
CA PRO A 23 29.06 14.23 3.70
C PRO A 23 29.08 13.10 2.69
N ILE A 24 28.56 13.44 1.52
CA ILE A 24 28.84 12.92 0.18
C ILE A 24 29.43 11.50 0.13
N ILE A 25 28.57 10.51 0.01
CA ILE A 25 28.93 9.32 -0.73
C ILE A 25 28.60 9.61 -2.18
N LYS A 26 29.63 9.78 -3.02
CA LYS A 26 29.47 9.82 -4.48
C LYS A 26 29.01 8.44 -4.94
N SER A 27 27.75 8.33 -5.28
CA SER A 27 27.21 7.19 -6.01
C SER A 27 26.86 7.66 -7.41
N ASP A 28 27.36 6.97 -8.39
CA ASP A 28 27.06 7.15 -9.81
C ASP A 28 25.56 6.97 -10.06
N SER A 29 25.01 7.86 -10.91
CA SER A 29 23.58 8.03 -11.22
C SER A 29 22.73 8.57 -10.06
N LYS A 30 22.87 9.84 -9.75
CA LYS A 30 21.85 10.57 -8.99
C LYS A 30 20.55 10.62 -9.81
N LYS A 31 19.64 9.69 -9.53
CA LYS A 31 18.22 9.95 -9.77
C LYS A 31 17.94 11.30 -9.10
N ASP A 32 17.41 12.25 -9.85
CA ASP A 32 17.12 13.57 -9.27
C ASP A 32 16.07 13.39 -8.18
N ILE A 33 16.51 13.44 -6.92
CA ILE A 33 15.65 13.21 -5.75
C ILE A 33 14.47 14.18 -5.71
N SER A 34 14.61 15.36 -6.33
CA SER A 34 13.56 16.36 -6.43
C SER A 34 12.40 15.86 -7.30
N ASN A 35 12.71 15.27 -8.46
CA ASN A 35 11.69 14.68 -9.32
C ASN A 35 11.01 13.47 -8.65
N VAL A 36 11.81 12.61 -8.01
CA VAL A 36 11.28 11.46 -7.26
C VAL A 36 10.30 11.90 -6.18
N LYS A 37 10.65 12.92 -5.38
CA LYS A 37 9.77 13.48 -4.36
C LYS A 37 8.48 14.04 -4.96
N SER A 38 8.57 14.76 -6.06
CA SER A 38 7.42 15.34 -6.75
C SER A 38 6.46 14.25 -7.23
N ASP A 39 6.98 13.19 -7.83
CA ASP A 39 6.19 12.07 -8.33
C ASP A 39 5.51 11.31 -7.18
N LEU A 40 6.25 11.07 -6.09
CA LEU A 40 5.72 10.42 -4.90
C LEU A 40 4.67 11.29 -4.20
N LEU A 41 4.92 12.59 -4.06
CA LEU A 41 3.94 13.52 -3.50
C LEU A 41 2.64 13.47 -4.29
N TYR A 42 2.73 13.53 -5.62
CA TYR A 42 1.58 13.42 -6.49
C TYR A 42 0.85 12.08 -6.30
N ALA A 43 1.57 10.95 -6.38
CA ALA A 43 0.98 9.61 -6.30
C ALA A 43 0.25 9.37 -4.96
N TYR A 44 0.80 9.83 -3.84
CA TYR A 44 0.22 9.60 -2.51
C TYR A 44 -0.70 10.73 -2.03
N THR A 45 -0.85 11.80 -2.79
CA THR A 45 -1.88 12.84 -2.57
C THR A 45 -3.22 12.43 -3.20
N ILE A 46 -3.20 11.59 -4.22
CA ILE A 46 -4.40 11.08 -4.87
C ILE A 46 -5.15 10.16 -3.90
N THR A 47 -6.46 10.29 -3.87
CA THR A 47 -7.32 9.39 -3.09
C THR A 47 -7.24 7.99 -3.67
N PRO A 48 -6.86 6.98 -2.89
CA PRO A 48 -6.84 5.60 -3.36
C PRO A 48 -8.26 5.09 -3.63
N TYR A 49 -8.37 4.08 -4.48
CA TYR A 49 -9.58 3.28 -4.54
C TYR A 49 -9.74 2.54 -3.22
N ASP A 50 -10.88 2.69 -2.58
CA ASP A 50 -11.25 1.98 -1.35
C ASP A 50 -12.71 1.55 -1.45
N TYR A 51 -12.93 0.44 -2.14
CA TYR A 51 -14.24 -0.14 -2.34
C TYR A 51 -14.41 -1.39 -1.50
N LYS A 52 -15.59 -1.59 -0.97
CA LYS A 52 -15.93 -2.73 -0.11
C LYS A 52 -16.95 -3.62 -0.79
N ASP A 53 -16.83 -4.92 -0.53
CA ASP A 53 -17.82 -5.92 -0.94
C ASP A 53 -18.13 -5.89 -2.44
N CYS A 54 -17.09 -5.74 -3.25
CA CYS A 54 -17.17 -5.75 -4.70
C CYS A 54 -17.19 -7.19 -5.22
N ARG A 55 -17.79 -7.40 -6.39
CA ARG A 55 -17.89 -8.73 -6.99
C ARG A 55 -16.82 -8.93 -8.06
N VAL A 56 -16.13 -10.06 -8.02
CA VAL A 56 -15.24 -10.50 -9.11
C VAL A 56 -16.10 -10.92 -10.30
N ASN A 57 -16.00 -10.18 -11.40
CA ASN A 57 -16.75 -10.48 -12.62
C ASN A 57 -16.00 -11.53 -13.47
N PHE A 58 -14.69 -11.35 -13.62
CA PHE A 58 -13.87 -12.20 -14.45
C PHE A 58 -12.44 -12.27 -13.92
N SER A 59 -11.79 -13.43 -14.06
CA SER A 59 -10.37 -13.60 -13.73
C SER A 59 -9.63 -14.26 -14.88
N THR A 60 -8.40 -13.79 -15.10
CA THR A 60 -7.39 -14.42 -15.95
C THR A 60 -6.24 -14.94 -15.09
N THR A 61 -5.16 -15.37 -15.73
CA THR A 61 -3.94 -15.79 -15.04
C THR A 61 -3.27 -14.69 -14.25
N HIS A 62 -3.51 -13.41 -14.60
CA HIS A 62 -2.83 -12.26 -13.98
C HIS A 62 -3.74 -11.06 -13.73
N THR A 63 -5.02 -11.13 -14.06
CA THR A 63 -5.92 -9.99 -13.94
C THR A 63 -7.25 -10.40 -13.35
N LEU A 64 -7.73 -9.64 -12.38
CA LEU A 64 -9.10 -9.68 -11.89
C LEU A 64 -9.86 -8.47 -12.36
N ASN A 65 -11.02 -8.67 -12.98
CA ASN A 65 -11.98 -7.62 -13.25
C ASN A 65 -13.05 -7.62 -12.17
N ILE A 66 -13.21 -6.49 -11.51
CA ILE A 66 -14.01 -6.33 -10.31
C ILE A 66 -15.08 -5.28 -10.57
N ASP A 67 -16.34 -5.66 -10.36
CA ASP A 67 -17.47 -4.74 -10.45
C ASP A 67 -17.53 -3.88 -9.18
N THR A 68 -17.28 -2.60 -9.30
CA THR A 68 -17.25 -1.64 -8.18
C THR A 68 -18.57 -0.89 -7.99
N GLN A 69 -19.69 -1.47 -8.32
CA GLN A 69 -21.01 -0.84 -8.33
C GLN A 69 -21.11 0.40 -9.25
N LYS A 70 -22.34 0.75 -9.63
CA LYS A 70 -22.60 1.79 -10.61
C LYS A 70 -22.04 3.15 -10.22
N TYR A 71 -20.93 3.54 -10.83
CA TYR A 71 -20.50 4.93 -10.79
C TYR A 71 -21.30 5.74 -11.81
N ARG A 72 -22.11 6.72 -11.34
CA ARG A 72 -22.97 7.59 -12.16
C ARG A 72 -23.93 6.84 -13.09
N GLY A 73 -24.47 5.70 -12.65
CA GLY A 73 -25.46 4.95 -13.44
C GLY A 73 -24.88 4.08 -14.55
N LYS A 74 -23.55 3.99 -14.70
CA LYS A 74 -22.85 3.09 -15.60
C LYS A 74 -22.19 1.98 -14.81
N ASP A 75 -22.11 0.79 -15.40
CA ASP A 75 -21.31 -0.29 -14.85
C ASP A 75 -19.84 0.15 -14.92
N TYR A 76 -19.19 0.16 -13.76
CA TYR A 76 -17.81 0.56 -13.62
C TYR A 76 -17.03 -0.60 -13.03
N TYR A 77 -15.94 -0.94 -13.66
CA TYR A 77 -15.08 -1.99 -13.16
C TYR A 77 -13.63 -1.54 -13.03
N ILE A 78 -12.95 -2.17 -12.11
CA ILE A 78 -11.51 -2.04 -11.91
C ILE A 78 -10.85 -3.33 -12.36
N SER A 79 -9.79 -3.21 -13.14
CA SER A 79 -8.92 -4.32 -13.49
C SER A 79 -7.72 -4.30 -12.57
N SER A 80 -7.57 -5.32 -11.74
CA SER A 80 -6.38 -5.48 -10.89
C SER A 80 -5.42 -6.47 -11.52
N GLU A 81 -4.21 -6.03 -11.81
CA GLU A 81 -3.10 -6.87 -12.22
C GLU A 81 -2.38 -7.41 -10.98
N MET A 82 -2.05 -8.71 -10.97
CA MET A 82 -1.43 -9.37 -9.82
C MET A 82 -0.63 -10.60 -10.25
N SER A 83 0.13 -11.20 -9.32
CA SER A 83 0.82 -12.46 -9.61
C SER A 83 -0.16 -13.59 -9.91
N TYR A 84 0.35 -14.62 -10.57
CA TYR A 84 -0.42 -15.81 -10.86
C TYR A 84 -0.99 -16.44 -9.58
N GLU A 85 -0.15 -16.61 -8.55
CA GLU A 85 -0.55 -17.22 -7.29
C GLU A 85 -1.64 -16.41 -6.58
N ALA A 86 -1.55 -15.07 -6.62
CA ALA A 86 -2.56 -14.21 -6.03
C ALA A 86 -3.88 -14.29 -6.80
N SER A 87 -3.83 -14.28 -8.13
CA SER A 87 -5.03 -14.35 -8.96
C SER A 87 -5.82 -15.65 -8.79
N GLN A 88 -5.12 -16.78 -8.52
CA GLN A 88 -5.75 -18.08 -8.30
C GLN A 88 -6.55 -18.18 -6.97
N LYS A 89 -6.38 -17.23 -6.07
CA LYS A 89 -7.13 -17.19 -4.80
C LYS A 89 -8.58 -16.73 -4.98
N PHE A 90 -8.89 -16.12 -6.12
CA PHE A 90 -10.20 -15.53 -6.40
C PHE A 90 -10.86 -16.16 -7.60
N LYS A 91 -12.16 -16.35 -7.50
CA LYS A 91 -13.00 -16.90 -8.55
C LYS A 91 -14.07 -15.89 -8.94
N ARG A 92 -14.69 -16.13 -10.10
CA ARG A 92 -15.89 -15.39 -10.49
C ARG A 92 -16.94 -15.46 -9.39
N ASP A 93 -17.62 -14.35 -9.15
CA ASP A 93 -18.64 -14.13 -8.12
C ASP A 93 -18.13 -14.11 -6.67
N ASP A 94 -16.81 -14.25 -6.43
CA ASP A 94 -16.26 -13.98 -5.11
C ASP A 94 -16.46 -12.51 -4.75
N HIS A 95 -16.64 -12.26 -3.46
CA HIS A 95 -16.73 -10.92 -2.90
C HIS A 95 -15.39 -10.48 -2.35
N VAL A 96 -14.96 -9.27 -2.73
CA VAL A 96 -13.63 -8.73 -2.44
C VAL A 96 -13.71 -7.26 -1.99
N ASP A 97 -12.74 -6.86 -1.17
CA ASP A 97 -12.43 -5.47 -0.91
C ASP A 97 -11.27 -5.02 -1.82
N VAL A 98 -11.37 -3.81 -2.35
CA VAL A 98 -10.37 -3.20 -3.22
C VAL A 98 -9.73 -2.03 -2.50
N PHE A 99 -8.40 -2.04 -2.37
CA PHE A 99 -7.63 -0.89 -1.95
C PHE A 99 -6.43 -0.73 -2.87
N GLY A 100 -6.40 0.32 -3.67
CA GLY A 100 -5.30 0.49 -4.62
C GLY A 100 -5.07 1.93 -5.05
N LEU A 101 -3.84 2.22 -5.43
CA LEU A 101 -3.52 3.42 -6.17
C LEU A 101 -3.78 3.16 -7.64
N PHE A 102 -4.45 4.10 -8.31
CA PHE A 102 -4.68 3.94 -9.73
C PHE A 102 -3.37 4.06 -10.51
N TYR A 103 -3.32 3.35 -11.60
CA TYR A 103 -2.12 3.27 -12.43
C TYR A 103 -2.32 3.87 -13.83
N ILE A 104 -3.42 3.52 -14.49
CA ILE A 104 -3.75 4.03 -15.82
C ILE A 104 -5.25 4.29 -15.90
N LEU A 105 -5.60 5.47 -16.39
CA LEU A 105 -6.94 5.77 -16.85
C LEU A 105 -7.11 5.17 -18.25
N ASN A 106 -7.79 4.04 -18.35
CA ASN A 106 -8.28 3.60 -19.64
C ASN A 106 -9.58 4.34 -19.94
N SER A 107 -9.49 5.27 -20.87
CA SER A 107 -10.53 6.28 -21.17
C SER A 107 -11.90 5.70 -21.55
N HIS A 108 -12.05 4.40 -21.71
CA HIS A 108 -13.25 3.83 -22.31
C HIS A 108 -13.98 2.79 -21.46
N THR A 109 -13.33 2.05 -20.56
CA THR A 109 -13.96 0.87 -19.96
C THR A 109 -13.63 0.59 -18.50
N GLY A 110 -12.68 1.24 -17.89
CA GLY A 110 -12.30 0.96 -16.51
C GLY A 110 -10.93 1.54 -16.13
N GLU A 111 -10.54 1.31 -14.91
CA GLU A 111 -9.27 1.75 -14.36
C GLU A 111 -8.43 0.53 -13.99
N TYR A 112 -7.12 0.70 -14.04
CA TYR A 112 -6.17 -0.34 -13.70
C TYR A 112 -5.50 -0.03 -12.38
N ILE A 113 -5.37 -1.08 -11.56
CA ILE A 113 -4.56 -1.05 -10.32
C ILE A 113 -3.63 -2.26 -10.33
N TYR A 114 -2.61 -2.22 -9.48
CA TYR A 114 -1.80 -3.40 -9.18
C TYR A 114 -2.21 -3.97 -7.83
N GLY A 115 -2.59 -5.25 -7.81
CA GLY A 115 -2.98 -5.94 -6.58
C GLY A 115 -4.07 -5.21 -5.80
N GLY A 116 -3.84 -5.07 -4.50
CA GLY A 116 -4.75 -4.34 -3.62
C GLY A 116 -6.08 -5.04 -3.34
N ILE A 117 -6.18 -6.32 -3.60
CA ILE A 117 -7.40 -7.12 -3.46
C ILE A 117 -7.30 -8.02 -2.24
N THR A 118 -8.32 -7.98 -1.40
CA THR A 118 -8.49 -8.90 -0.27
C THR A 118 -9.88 -9.53 -0.30
N PRO A 119 -10.10 -10.69 0.31
CA PRO A 119 -11.46 -11.18 0.52
C PRO A 119 -12.30 -10.13 1.24
N ALA A 120 -13.56 -10.00 0.86
CA ALA A 120 -14.48 -9.04 1.49
C ALA A 120 -14.63 -9.32 2.99
N GLN A 121 -14.62 -8.27 3.78
CA GLN A 121 -14.66 -8.35 5.23
C GLN A 121 -15.82 -7.51 5.77
N ASN A 122 -16.85 -8.21 6.29
CA ASN A 122 -18.06 -7.56 6.78
C ASN A 122 -17.90 -6.89 8.15
N ASN A 123 -16.80 -7.13 8.84
CA ASN A 123 -16.55 -6.61 10.17
C ASN A 123 -15.56 -5.45 10.11
N LYS A 124 -16.00 -4.27 10.58
CA LYS A 124 -15.06 -3.18 10.85
C LYS A 124 -14.30 -3.49 12.13
N VAL A 125 -13.00 -3.58 12.02
CA VAL A 125 -12.07 -3.72 13.12
C VAL A 125 -11.16 -2.50 13.17
N ASN A 126 -10.63 -2.20 14.34
CA ASN A 126 -9.65 -1.14 14.52
C ASN A 126 -8.34 -1.76 14.98
N HIS A 127 -7.58 -2.30 14.03
CA HIS A 127 -6.25 -2.77 14.34
C HIS A 127 -5.28 -1.60 14.33
N LYS A 128 -4.61 -1.44 15.45
CA LYS A 128 -3.57 -0.45 15.62
C LYS A 128 -2.25 -1.06 15.21
N LEU A 129 -1.60 -0.48 14.22
CA LEU A 129 -0.25 -0.89 13.87
C LEU A 129 0.70 -0.64 15.04
N LEU A 130 1.55 -1.62 15.31
CA LEU A 130 2.66 -1.48 16.24
C LEU A 130 3.92 -1.21 15.44
N GLY A 131 4.69 -0.20 15.82
CA GLY A 131 5.89 0.13 15.07
C GLY A 131 6.71 1.23 15.66
N ASN A 132 7.88 1.39 15.10
CA ASN A 132 8.85 2.38 15.48
C ASN A 132 9.25 3.22 14.27
N LEU A 133 9.49 4.50 14.50
CA LEU A 133 10.04 5.42 13.53
C LEU A 133 11.43 5.86 14.01
N PHE A 134 12.42 5.63 13.17
CA PHE A 134 13.78 6.09 13.37
C PHE A 134 14.06 7.21 12.38
N ILE A 135 14.43 8.36 12.90
CA ILE A 135 14.83 9.51 12.11
C ILE A 135 16.31 9.78 12.41
N SER A 136 17.11 9.90 11.36
CA SER A 136 18.54 10.15 11.51
C SER A 136 18.80 11.40 12.36
N GLY A 137 19.55 11.22 13.45
CA GLY A 137 19.86 12.31 14.40
C GLY A 137 18.80 12.60 15.46
N GLU A 138 17.66 11.88 15.43
CA GLU A 138 16.62 12.01 16.43
C GLU A 138 16.47 10.76 17.29
N SER A 139 15.79 10.89 18.42
CA SER A 139 15.40 9.73 19.22
C SER A 139 14.33 8.91 18.50
N GLN A 140 14.35 7.60 18.73
CA GLN A 140 13.29 6.70 18.25
C GLN A 140 11.92 7.20 18.70
N GLN A 141 11.00 7.25 17.74
CA GLN A 141 9.60 7.58 17.98
C GLN A 141 8.72 6.35 17.85
N ASN A 142 7.66 6.32 18.63
CA ASN A 142 6.71 5.22 18.62
C ASN A 142 5.56 5.52 17.66
N LEU A 143 5.31 4.63 16.70
CA LEU A 143 4.20 4.69 15.76
C LEU A 143 2.93 4.02 16.28
N ASN A 144 2.98 3.39 17.46
CA ASN A 144 1.83 2.69 18.00
C ASN A 144 0.59 3.58 18.06
N ASN A 145 -0.52 3.06 17.56
CA ASN A 145 -1.81 3.75 17.52
C ASN A 145 -1.86 5.00 16.60
N LYS A 146 -0.82 5.27 15.83
CA LYS A 146 -0.82 6.38 14.85
C LYS A 146 -1.45 5.99 13.52
N ILE A 147 -1.39 4.68 13.19
CA ILE A 147 -1.91 4.13 11.95
C ILE A 147 -2.95 3.07 12.30
N ILE A 148 -4.13 3.19 11.72
CA ILE A 148 -5.27 2.31 11.97
C ILE A 148 -5.59 1.54 10.71
N LEU A 149 -5.72 0.22 10.85
CA LEU A 149 -6.24 -0.68 9.83
C LEU A 149 -7.68 -1.06 10.21
N GLU A 150 -8.59 -0.90 9.27
CA GLU A 150 -10.02 -1.13 9.50
C GLU A 150 -10.48 -2.54 9.11
N LYS A 151 -9.52 -3.39 8.68
CA LYS A 151 -9.75 -4.76 8.23
C LYS A 151 -8.79 -5.72 8.92
N ASP A 152 -9.21 -6.98 9.07
CA ASP A 152 -8.36 -8.06 9.59
C ASP A 152 -7.29 -8.49 8.57
N ILE A 153 -7.64 -8.45 7.27
CA ILE A 153 -6.75 -8.78 6.17
C ILE A 153 -6.54 -7.53 5.34
N VAL A 154 -5.30 -7.11 5.21
CA VAL A 154 -4.88 -5.95 4.43
C VAL A 154 -3.71 -6.31 3.52
N THR A 155 -3.56 -5.59 2.42
CA THR A 155 -2.39 -5.73 1.55
C THR A 155 -1.23 -4.89 2.06
N PHE A 156 0.00 -5.23 1.69
CA PHE A 156 1.15 -4.36 1.96
C PHE A 156 0.99 -2.99 1.29
N GLN A 157 0.32 -2.91 0.15
CA GLN A 157 0.02 -1.65 -0.50
C GLN A 157 -0.84 -0.73 0.38
N GLU A 158 -1.85 -1.27 1.07
CA GLU A 158 -2.67 -0.48 2.00
C GLU A 158 -1.84 0.00 3.20
N ILE A 159 -0.97 -0.85 3.73
CA ILE A 159 -0.07 -0.50 4.84
C ILE A 159 0.91 0.58 4.38
N ASP A 160 1.59 0.39 3.24
CA ASP A 160 2.52 1.36 2.65
C ASP A 160 1.85 2.73 2.47
N PHE A 161 0.66 2.74 1.86
CA PHE A 161 -0.08 3.99 1.66
C PHE A 161 -0.35 4.71 2.98
N LYS A 162 -0.87 4.01 3.98
CA LYS A 162 -1.22 4.62 5.28
C LYS A 162 0.02 5.13 6.02
N ILE A 163 1.14 4.41 5.95
CA ILE A 163 2.41 4.86 6.53
C ILE A 163 2.92 6.10 5.82
N ARG A 164 3.00 6.09 4.48
CA ARG A 164 3.47 7.26 3.72
C ARG A 164 2.57 8.47 3.95
N LYS A 165 1.27 8.28 3.97
CA LYS A 165 0.33 9.36 4.28
C LYS A 165 0.60 9.97 5.66
N TYR A 166 0.82 9.15 6.67
CA TYR A 166 1.21 9.61 8.00
C TYR A 166 2.53 10.40 7.98
N LEU A 167 3.54 9.90 7.25
CA LEU A 167 4.85 10.56 7.13
C LEU A 167 4.76 11.87 6.35
N MET A 168 3.95 11.93 5.29
CA MET A 168 3.69 13.16 4.54
C MET A 168 3.01 14.21 5.42
N ASP A 169 2.00 13.82 6.17
CA ASP A 169 1.23 14.76 6.99
C ASP A 169 2.04 15.31 8.17
N ASN A 170 2.89 14.49 8.79
CA ASN A 170 3.59 14.84 10.03
C ASN A 170 5.06 15.26 9.81
N TYR A 171 5.74 14.73 8.78
CA TYR A 171 7.18 14.92 8.54
C TYR A 171 7.47 15.57 7.20
N LYS A 172 6.45 15.77 6.35
CA LYS A 172 6.60 16.42 5.03
C LYS A 172 7.66 15.73 4.15
N ILE A 173 7.76 14.40 4.21
CA ILE A 173 8.90 13.64 3.66
C ILE A 173 9.13 13.87 2.16
N TYR A 174 8.09 14.21 1.39
CA TYR A 174 8.18 14.47 -0.05
C TYR A 174 8.12 15.95 -0.44
N ASP A 175 8.02 16.86 0.52
CA ASP A 175 8.08 18.28 0.21
C ASP A 175 9.47 18.63 -0.38
N ALA A 176 9.51 19.60 -1.29
CA ALA A 176 10.77 20.00 -1.97
C ALA A 176 11.84 20.47 -0.97
N THR A 177 11.44 21.07 0.14
CA THR A 177 12.32 21.55 1.22
C THR A 177 12.62 20.51 2.29
N SER A 178 12.04 19.33 2.17
CA SER A 178 12.24 18.24 3.14
C SER A 178 13.71 17.81 3.20
N PRO A 179 14.30 17.66 4.39
CA PRO A 179 15.68 17.20 4.53
C PRO A 179 15.86 15.71 4.22
N TYR A 180 14.77 14.95 4.17
CA TYR A 180 14.83 13.51 3.95
C TYR A 180 15.09 13.18 2.49
N VAL A 181 16.04 12.28 2.25
CA VAL A 181 16.49 11.89 0.89
C VAL A 181 16.52 10.39 0.67
N SER A 182 16.42 9.62 1.74
CA SER A 182 16.27 8.18 1.69
C SER A 182 15.50 7.69 2.91
N GLY A 183 14.97 6.51 2.81
CA GLY A 183 14.25 5.87 3.91
C GLY A 183 13.59 4.59 3.46
N ARG A 184 13.21 3.76 4.43
CA ARG A 184 12.54 2.49 4.17
C ARG A 184 11.49 2.17 5.22
N ILE A 185 10.53 1.37 4.82
CA ILE A 185 9.56 0.73 5.69
C ILE A 185 9.94 -0.75 5.75
N GLU A 186 10.05 -1.28 6.95
CA GLU A 186 10.20 -2.72 7.18
C GLU A 186 8.92 -3.23 7.84
N ILE A 187 8.28 -4.21 7.23
CA ILE A 187 7.03 -4.79 7.70
C ILE A 187 7.29 -6.26 8.03
N GLY A 188 7.16 -6.62 9.29
CA GLY A 188 7.20 -8.01 9.73
C GLY A 188 5.82 -8.47 10.16
N THR A 189 5.46 -9.68 9.79
CA THR A 189 4.23 -10.35 10.23
C THR A 189 4.54 -11.40 11.27
N LYS A 190 3.57 -11.78 12.07
CA LYS A 190 3.74 -12.76 13.14
C LYS A 190 4.09 -14.16 12.63
N ASP A 191 3.70 -14.49 11.40
CA ASP A 191 4.03 -15.74 10.72
C ASP A 191 5.43 -15.73 10.07
N GLY A 192 6.21 -14.67 10.32
CA GLY A 192 7.60 -14.55 9.89
C GLY A 192 7.78 -14.01 8.48
N LYS A 193 6.73 -13.58 7.81
CA LYS A 193 6.89 -12.85 6.56
C LYS A 193 7.50 -11.49 6.83
N HIS A 194 8.37 -11.06 5.93
CA HIS A 194 9.06 -9.79 6.03
C HIS A 194 9.09 -9.11 4.66
N GLU A 195 8.76 -7.82 4.64
CA GLU A 195 8.79 -6.99 3.45
C GLU A 195 9.55 -5.70 3.73
N GLN A 196 10.29 -5.23 2.75
CA GLN A 196 11.01 -3.97 2.80
C GLN A 196 10.62 -3.10 1.62
N ILE A 197 10.21 -1.87 1.89
CA ILE A 197 9.75 -0.90 0.91
C ILE A 197 10.62 0.34 1.01
N ASP A 198 11.25 0.75 -0.08
CA ASP A 198 11.97 2.02 -0.15
C ASP A 198 10.98 3.18 -0.24
N LEU A 199 11.15 4.18 0.64
CA LEU A 199 10.28 5.35 0.69
C LEU A 199 10.53 6.33 -0.46
N PHE A 200 11.69 6.31 -1.08
CA PHE A 200 12.12 7.22 -2.12
C PHE A 200 12.33 6.53 -3.47
N ASP A 201 11.90 5.29 -3.59
CA ASP A 201 11.81 4.65 -4.89
C ASP A 201 10.46 4.97 -5.56
N SER A 202 10.52 5.12 -6.88
CA SER A 202 9.31 5.34 -7.67
C SER A 202 8.31 4.22 -7.36
N PRO A 203 7.01 4.51 -7.31
CA PRO A 203 5.99 3.49 -7.16
C PRO A 203 6.04 2.55 -8.37
N ASN A 204 7.00 1.63 -8.35
CA ASN A 204 7.18 0.67 -9.42
C ASN A 204 6.09 -0.38 -9.41
N GLU A 205 5.69 -0.72 -10.59
CA GLU A 205 4.56 -1.50 -11.03
C GLU A 205 4.53 -2.95 -10.54
N GLY A 206 5.55 -3.48 -9.93
CA GLY A 206 5.65 -4.91 -9.71
C GLY A 206 5.77 -5.37 -8.25
N THR A 207 6.05 -4.50 -7.31
CA THR A 207 6.49 -4.94 -5.98
C THR A 207 5.45 -4.80 -4.87
N ARG A 208 4.24 -4.30 -5.18
CA ARG A 208 3.29 -3.88 -4.14
C ARG A 208 2.01 -4.71 -4.05
N SER A 209 1.89 -5.74 -4.86
CA SER A 209 0.56 -6.25 -5.18
C SER A 209 0.10 -7.45 -4.38
N ASP A 210 0.96 -8.32 -3.93
CA ASP A 210 0.55 -9.71 -3.91
C ASP A 210 0.53 -10.40 -2.57
N ILE A 211 0.73 -9.68 -1.47
CA ILE A 211 0.88 -10.35 -0.19
C ILE A 211 -0.27 -10.01 0.75
N PHE A 212 -0.98 -11.05 1.13
CA PHE A 212 -1.99 -11.08 2.17
C PHE A 212 -1.37 -11.50 3.48
#